data_41ac04f3873ce55563787a4029d8405f
#
_entry.id   41ac04f3873ce55563787a4029d8405f
#
_cell.length_a   1.000
_cell.length_b   1.000
_cell.length_c   1.000
_cell.angle_alpha   90.00
_cell.angle_beta   90.00
_cell.angle_gamma   90.00
#
_symmetry.space_group_name_H-M   'P 1'
#
loop_
_entity.id
_entity.type
_entity.pdbx_description
1 polymer ?
#
loop_
_entity_poly.entity_id
_entity_poly.type
_entity_poly.pdbx_seq_one_letter_code
_entity_poly.pdbx_strand_id
1 'polypeptide(L)'
;MITLKPFKAIRPPRDKAYLVATRSYLTYSDDELDDKLHNNPYTFLHVINPKEGRQLPFGVKKYEKVRDAFKAFTGEGTFMQDKEPHFYIYRQVKDGNEYIGLIGAVSVKDYLEGRIKKHEKTLTAREKMFTDYLETTGFNAEPVLLTYQDDLKINQLFARYIETRSEYEFTSTDKVLHQL
;
A
#
# COMPACT_ATOMS: atom_id res chain seq x y z
N MET A 1 21.81 -13.17 6.40
CA MET A 1 21.37 -12.25 5.32
C MET A 1 19.85 -12.34 5.23
N ILE A 2 19.14 -11.22 5.06
CA ILE A 2 17.68 -11.18 4.91
C ILE A 2 17.35 -11.45 3.43
N THR A 3 16.32 -12.26 3.19
CA THR A 3 15.87 -12.59 1.84
C THR A 3 14.72 -11.66 1.44
N LEU A 4 14.94 -10.89 0.38
CA LEU A 4 13.93 -10.06 -0.27
C LEU A 4 13.66 -10.61 -1.67
N LYS A 5 12.38 -10.77 -2.02
CA LYS A 5 11.95 -11.32 -3.33
C LYS A 5 11.06 -10.32 -4.07
N PRO A 6 11.12 -10.32 -5.41
CA PRO A 6 10.14 -9.59 -6.21
C PRO A 6 8.77 -10.27 -6.10
N PHE A 7 7.71 -9.52 -6.38
CA PHE A 7 6.34 -10.02 -6.37
C PHE A 7 5.50 -9.36 -7.48
N LYS A 8 4.35 -9.95 -7.79
CA LYS A 8 3.39 -9.43 -8.76
C LYS A 8 2.42 -8.50 -8.04
N ALA A 9 2.65 -7.20 -8.10
CA ALA A 9 1.75 -6.24 -7.48
C ALA A 9 0.39 -6.18 -8.20
N ILE A 10 -0.66 -5.92 -7.42
CA ILE A 10 -1.95 -5.50 -7.95
C ILE A 10 -1.99 -3.99 -7.80
N ARG A 11 -2.11 -3.27 -8.89
CA ARG A 11 -1.96 -1.82 -8.95
C ARG A 11 -2.84 -1.20 -10.03
N PRO A 12 -3.17 0.10 -9.94
CA PRO A 12 -3.93 0.76 -10.99
C PRO A 12 -3.10 0.88 -12.28
N PRO A 13 -3.74 1.03 -13.47
CA PRO A 13 -3.06 1.51 -14.66
C PRO A 13 -2.56 2.95 -14.44
N ARG A 14 -1.57 3.36 -15.24
CA ARG A 14 -0.83 4.61 -15.06
C ARG A 14 -1.73 5.86 -15.00
N ASP A 15 -2.72 5.92 -15.86
CA ASP A 15 -3.66 7.02 -15.97
C ASP A 15 -4.63 7.14 -14.78
N LYS A 16 -4.78 6.09 -13.99
CA LYS A 16 -5.65 6.07 -12.82
C LYS A 16 -4.88 6.18 -11.48
N ALA A 17 -3.56 6.09 -11.49
CA ALA A 17 -2.77 5.98 -10.26
C ALA A 17 -3.07 7.10 -9.25
N TYR A 18 -3.09 8.37 -9.69
CA TYR A 18 -3.37 9.50 -8.82
C TYR A 18 -4.85 9.55 -8.34
N LEU A 19 -5.79 9.01 -9.12
CA LEU A 19 -7.21 8.93 -8.75
C LEU A 19 -7.45 7.86 -7.69
N VAL A 20 -6.70 6.76 -7.77
CA VAL A 20 -6.77 5.65 -6.81
C VAL A 20 -6.10 6.01 -5.49
N ALA A 21 -4.99 6.75 -5.54
CA ALA A 21 -4.18 7.07 -4.38
C ALA A 21 -4.97 7.86 -3.33
N THR A 22 -4.90 7.41 -2.08
CA THR A 22 -5.57 8.06 -0.95
C THR A 22 -4.77 7.89 0.33
N ARG A 23 -5.02 8.76 1.30
CA ARG A 23 -4.57 8.57 2.68
C ARG A 23 -5.50 7.57 3.38
N SER A 24 -5.16 7.18 4.59
CA SER A 24 -6.07 6.41 5.46
C SER A 24 -7.40 7.15 5.62
N TYR A 25 -8.52 6.45 5.52
CA TYR A 25 -9.85 7.04 5.71
C TYR A 25 -10.03 7.65 7.12
N LEU A 26 -9.25 7.21 8.09
CA LEU A 26 -9.25 7.75 9.46
C LEU A 26 -8.64 9.17 9.57
N THR A 27 -8.00 9.66 8.51
CA THR A 27 -7.36 11.00 8.48
C THR A 27 -8.25 12.06 7.84
N TYR A 28 -9.42 11.70 7.36
CA TYR A 28 -10.40 12.60 6.77
C TYR A 28 -11.51 12.91 7.76
N SER A 29 -12.07 14.12 7.72
CA SER A 29 -13.38 14.40 8.30
C SER A 29 -14.47 13.66 7.51
N ASP A 30 -15.66 13.52 8.10
CA ASP A 30 -16.78 12.86 7.44
C ASP A 30 -17.18 13.57 6.13
N ASP A 31 -17.21 14.90 6.15
CA ASP A 31 -17.51 15.72 4.95
C ASP A 31 -16.46 15.55 3.85
N GLU A 32 -15.16 15.54 4.19
CA GLU A 32 -14.07 15.30 3.24
C GLU A 32 -14.14 13.89 2.65
N LEU A 33 -14.47 12.91 3.48
CA LEU A 33 -14.58 11.52 3.07
C LEU A 33 -15.74 11.35 2.09
N ASP A 34 -16.89 11.93 2.39
CA ASP A 34 -18.07 11.86 1.55
C ASP A 34 -17.87 12.61 0.22
N ASP A 35 -17.22 13.77 0.23
CA ASP A 35 -16.83 14.49 -0.99
C ASP A 35 -15.93 13.63 -1.89
N LYS A 36 -14.87 13.04 -1.32
CA LYS A 36 -13.94 12.17 -2.07
C LYS A 36 -14.63 10.95 -2.68
N LEU A 37 -15.53 10.33 -1.95
CA LEU A 37 -16.28 9.18 -2.41
C LEU A 37 -17.33 9.54 -3.47
N HIS A 38 -17.93 10.74 -3.37
CA HIS A 38 -18.90 11.21 -4.34
C HIS A 38 -18.25 11.62 -5.68
N ASN A 39 -17.12 12.33 -5.60
CA ASN A 39 -16.48 12.97 -6.74
C ASN A 39 -15.39 12.12 -7.43
N ASN A 40 -14.98 11.01 -6.84
CA ASN A 40 -13.95 10.16 -7.41
C ASN A 40 -14.35 8.67 -7.34
N PRO A 41 -14.89 8.09 -8.43
CA PRO A 41 -15.28 6.68 -8.45
C PRO A 41 -14.11 5.69 -8.39
N TYR A 42 -12.88 6.15 -8.61
CA TYR A 42 -11.67 5.31 -8.61
C TYR A 42 -10.91 5.32 -7.28
N THR A 43 -11.27 6.21 -6.34
CA THR A 43 -10.53 6.27 -5.07
C THR A 43 -10.53 4.94 -4.34
N PHE A 44 -9.36 4.54 -3.81
CA PHE A 44 -9.21 3.32 -3.02
C PHE A 44 -10.08 3.32 -1.74
N LEU A 45 -10.60 4.49 -1.35
CA LEU A 45 -11.56 4.61 -0.26
C LEU A 45 -12.80 3.74 -0.47
N HIS A 46 -13.25 3.54 -1.72
CA HIS A 46 -14.36 2.64 -2.01
C HIS A 46 -14.06 1.18 -1.65
N VAL A 47 -12.79 0.78 -1.68
CA VAL A 47 -12.37 -0.57 -1.32
C VAL A 47 -12.19 -0.70 0.19
N ILE A 48 -11.40 0.18 0.81
CA ILE A 48 -11.05 0.05 2.24
C ILE A 48 -12.15 0.50 3.20
N ASN A 49 -13.10 1.31 2.73
CA ASN A 49 -14.26 1.77 3.48
C ASN A 49 -15.55 1.75 2.63
N PRO A 50 -15.94 0.58 2.09
CA PRO A 50 -17.09 0.46 1.20
C PRO A 50 -18.38 0.87 1.90
N LYS A 51 -19.28 1.51 1.13
CA LYS A 51 -20.56 2.05 1.66
C LYS A 51 -21.36 1.03 2.45
N GLU A 52 -21.46 -0.19 1.92
CA GLU A 52 -22.20 -1.31 2.52
C GLU A 52 -21.56 -1.85 3.80
N GLY A 53 -20.29 -1.51 4.05
CA GLY A 53 -19.52 -1.94 5.23
C GLY A 53 -19.34 -0.88 6.30
N ARG A 54 -19.68 0.39 6.03
CA ARG A 54 -19.38 1.51 6.96
C ARG A 54 -20.04 1.39 8.31
N GLN A 55 -21.29 0.95 8.34
CA GLN A 55 -22.08 0.79 9.58
C GLN A 55 -21.82 -0.54 10.30
N LEU A 56 -21.03 -1.43 9.69
CA LEU A 56 -20.71 -2.70 10.32
C LEU A 56 -19.55 -2.53 11.31
N PRO A 57 -19.60 -3.22 12.45
CA PRO A 57 -18.46 -3.28 13.36
C PRO A 57 -17.27 -3.98 12.68
N PHE A 58 -16.06 -3.69 13.16
CA PHE A 58 -14.87 -4.41 12.70
C PHE A 58 -15.04 -5.92 12.89
N GLY A 59 -14.69 -6.70 11.88
CA GLY A 59 -14.80 -8.15 11.86
C GLY A 59 -15.13 -8.68 10.47
N VAL A 60 -15.31 -10.00 10.37
CA VAL A 60 -15.44 -10.75 9.12
C VAL A 60 -16.47 -10.15 8.15
N LYS A 61 -17.67 -9.80 8.64
CA LYS A 61 -18.73 -9.21 7.78
C LYS A 61 -18.31 -7.91 7.10
N LYS A 62 -17.57 -7.04 7.81
CA LYS A 62 -17.02 -5.82 7.24
C LYS A 62 -15.91 -6.13 6.21
N TYR A 63 -15.03 -7.08 6.53
CA TYR A 63 -13.94 -7.49 5.67
C TYR A 63 -14.41 -8.18 4.39
N GLU A 64 -15.52 -8.91 4.44
CA GLU A 64 -16.19 -9.43 3.23
C GLU A 64 -16.61 -8.32 2.28
N LYS A 65 -17.12 -7.18 2.78
CA LYS A 65 -17.45 -6.02 1.95
C LYS A 65 -16.22 -5.39 1.30
N VAL A 66 -15.11 -5.32 2.05
CA VAL A 66 -13.80 -4.88 1.51
C VAL A 66 -13.32 -5.83 0.41
N ARG A 67 -13.38 -7.15 0.63
CA ARG A 67 -13.03 -8.15 -0.38
C ARG A 67 -13.87 -7.99 -1.65
N ASP A 68 -15.17 -7.85 -1.50
CA ASP A 68 -16.11 -7.79 -2.63
C ASP A 68 -15.90 -6.50 -3.44
N ALA A 69 -15.65 -5.36 -2.76
CA ALA A 69 -15.28 -4.10 -3.41
C ALA A 69 -13.93 -4.20 -4.14
N PHE A 70 -12.93 -4.86 -3.55
CA PHE A 70 -11.66 -5.12 -4.22
C PHE A 70 -11.81 -5.97 -5.49
N LYS A 71 -12.64 -7.01 -5.43
CA LYS A 71 -12.96 -7.85 -6.60
C LYS A 71 -13.65 -7.05 -7.70
N ALA A 72 -14.58 -6.15 -7.35
CA ALA A 72 -15.24 -5.27 -8.32
C ALA A 72 -14.21 -4.37 -9.02
N PHE A 73 -13.35 -3.68 -8.27
CA PHE A 73 -12.29 -2.83 -8.82
C PHE A 73 -11.33 -3.58 -9.74
N THR A 74 -11.01 -4.84 -9.40
CA THR A 74 -10.17 -5.69 -10.26
C THR A 74 -10.93 -6.14 -11.52
N GLY A 75 -12.20 -6.52 -11.38
CA GLY A 75 -13.05 -6.95 -12.49
C GLY A 75 -13.35 -5.83 -13.51
N GLU A 76 -13.43 -4.59 -13.04
CA GLU A 76 -13.66 -3.39 -13.86
C GLU A 76 -12.36 -2.81 -14.47
N GLY A 77 -11.20 -3.41 -14.20
CA GLY A 77 -9.91 -2.93 -14.69
C GLY A 77 -9.40 -1.65 -14.02
N THR A 78 -9.94 -1.29 -12.85
CA THR A 78 -9.36 -0.23 -12.00
C THR A 78 -8.07 -0.70 -11.37
N PHE A 79 -7.96 -1.99 -11.10
CA PHE A 79 -6.71 -2.65 -10.72
C PHE A 79 -6.33 -3.72 -11.73
N MET A 80 -5.03 -3.90 -11.92
CA MET A 80 -4.43 -4.95 -12.73
C MET A 80 -3.27 -5.59 -11.98
N GLN A 81 -3.09 -6.90 -12.14
CA GLN A 81 -1.93 -7.59 -11.60
C GLN A 81 -0.79 -7.57 -12.61
N ASP A 82 0.42 -7.28 -12.15
CA ASP A 82 1.61 -7.37 -12.98
C ASP A 82 1.82 -8.80 -13.51
N LYS A 83 2.20 -8.90 -14.79
CA LYS A 83 2.42 -10.21 -15.43
C LYS A 83 3.62 -10.92 -14.85
N GLU A 84 4.68 -10.16 -14.55
CA GLU A 84 5.93 -10.68 -14.00
C GLU A 84 6.20 -10.10 -12.59
N PRO A 85 6.96 -10.81 -11.75
CA PRO A 85 7.33 -10.31 -10.43
C PRO A 85 8.40 -9.22 -10.53
N HIS A 86 8.20 -8.10 -9.83
CA HIS A 86 9.11 -6.97 -9.79
C HIS A 86 9.44 -6.54 -8.37
N PHE A 87 10.52 -5.80 -8.20
CA PHE A 87 10.75 -4.87 -7.12
C PHE A 87 10.25 -3.50 -7.55
N TYR A 88 9.82 -2.69 -6.58
CA TYR A 88 9.34 -1.34 -6.86
C TYR A 88 10.16 -0.35 -6.04
N ILE A 89 10.73 0.66 -6.69
CA ILE A 89 11.41 1.76 -6.01
C ILE A 89 10.39 2.86 -5.83
N TYR A 90 10.14 3.21 -4.58
CA TYR A 90 9.18 4.23 -4.20
C TYR A 90 9.90 5.43 -3.62
N ARG A 91 9.70 6.59 -4.25
CA ARG A 91 10.26 7.87 -3.85
C ARG A 91 9.16 8.82 -3.40
N GLN A 92 9.38 9.46 -2.27
CA GLN A 92 8.54 10.57 -1.77
C GLN A 92 9.40 11.80 -1.58
N VAL A 93 8.86 12.97 -1.95
CA VAL A 93 9.48 14.27 -1.64
C VAL A 93 8.45 15.14 -0.95
N LYS A 94 8.82 15.65 0.24
CA LYS A 94 7.99 16.56 1.04
C LYS A 94 8.86 17.60 1.73
N ASP A 95 8.51 18.87 1.59
CA ASP A 95 9.19 20.00 2.25
C ASP A 95 10.73 19.99 2.06
N GLY A 96 11.19 19.61 0.85
CA GLY A 96 12.61 19.50 0.51
C GLY A 96 13.29 18.22 1.01
N ASN A 97 12.61 17.38 1.78
CA ASN A 97 13.13 16.10 2.21
C ASN A 97 12.74 14.98 1.23
N GLU A 98 13.69 14.09 0.97
CA GLU A 98 13.52 12.96 0.07
C GLU A 98 13.58 11.65 0.86
N TYR A 99 12.65 10.75 0.55
CA TYR A 99 12.57 9.42 1.13
C TYR A 99 12.48 8.39 0.00
N ILE A 100 13.39 7.43 -0.01
CA ILE A 100 13.46 6.40 -1.04
C ILE A 100 13.41 5.04 -0.36
N GLY A 101 12.55 4.17 -0.85
CA GLY A 101 12.38 2.81 -0.35
C GLY A 101 12.26 1.78 -1.46
N LEU A 102 12.62 0.54 -1.13
CA LEU A 102 12.42 -0.63 -1.98
C LEU A 102 11.23 -1.45 -1.46
N ILE A 103 10.23 -1.66 -2.31
CA ILE A 103 9.09 -2.51 -1.99
C ILE A 103 9.36 -3.91 -2.53
N GLY A 104 9.26 -4.91 -1.66
CA GLY A 104 9.46 -6.32 -2.01
C GLY A 104 8.86 -7.25 -0.96
N ALA A 105 8.84 -8.53 -1.24
CA ALA A 105 8.36 -9.55 -0.32
C ALA A 105 9.49 -10.08 0.56
N VAL A 106 9.37 -9.90 1.87
CA VAL A 106 10.35 -10.35 2.86
C VAL A 106 10.02 -11.76 3.33
N SER A 107 11.05 -12.57 3.58
CA SER A 107 10.89 -13.93 4.07
C SER A 107 10.31 -13.97 5.50
N VAL A 108 9.17 -14.64 5.66
CA VAL A 108 8.59 -14.93 6.99
C VAL A 108 9.57 -15.70 7.88
N LYS A 109 10.39 -16.59 7.29
CA LYS A 109 11.45 -17.31 8.02
C LYS A 109 12.46 -16.35 8.65
N ASP A 110 12.86 -15.28 7.93
CA ASP A 110 13.80 -14.29 8.45
C ASP A 110 13.20 -13.50 9.63
N TYR A 111 11.88 -13.28 9.60
CA TYR A 111 11.18 -12.69 10.73
C TYR A 111 11.13 -13.63 11.94
N LEU A 112 10.74 -14.89 11.75
CA LEU A 112 10.61 -15.88 12.82
C LEU A 112 11.95 -16.21 13.48
N GLU A 113 13.05 -16.21 12.71
CA GLU A 113 14.40 -16.44 13.20
C GLU A 113 15.06 -15.18 13.82
N GLY A 114 14.32 -14.07 13.92
CA GLY A 114 14.78 -12.82 14.55
C GLY A 114 15.86 -12.06 13.74
N ARG A 115 16.04 -12.39 12.45
CA ARG A 115 16.92 -11.61 11.57
C ARG A 115 16.33 -10.23 11.27
N ILE A 116 14.99 -10.12 11.26
CA ILE A 116 14.29 -8.84 11.22
C ILE A 116 14.00 -8.46 12.68
N LYS A 117 14.54 -7.32 13.09
CA LYS A 117 14.35 -6.80 14.46
C LYS A 117 12.97 -6.16 14.57
N LYS A 118 12.20 -6.54 15.60
CA LYS A 118 10.95 -5.88 15.93
C LYS A 118 11.25 -4.55 16.63
N HIS A 119 10.57 -3.50 16.23
CA HIS A 119 10.66 -2.20 16.88
C HIS A 119 9.89 -2.22 18.22
N GLU A 120 8.69 -2.81 18.22
CA GLU A 120 7.81 -2.89 19.40
C GLU A 120 7.01 -4.20 19.39
N LYS A 121 6.35 -4.49 20.51
CA LYS A 121 5.41 -5.61 20.60
C LYS A 121 4.03 -5.14 20.14
N THR A 122 3.46 -5.83 19.18
CA THR A 122 2.07 -5.60 18.76
C THR A 122 1.10 -6.16 19.79
N LEU A 123 -0.04 -5.49 19.99
CA LEU A 123 -1.12 -5.98 20.87
C LEU A 123 -1.77 -7.21 20.21
N THR A 124 -1.94 -8.29 20.99
CA THR A 124 -2.52 -9.57 20.50
C THR A 124 -3.89 -9.39 19.84
N ALA A 125 -4.74 -8.50 20.39
CA ALA A 125 -6.04 -8.21 19.78
C ALA A 125 -5.90 -7.59 18.38
N ARG A 126 -4.86 -6.77 18.18
CA ARG A 126 -4.58 -6.13 16.89
C ARG A 126 -4.00 -7.14 15.88
N GLU A 127 -3.13 -8.03 16.33
CA GLU A 127 -2.63 -9.14 15.50
C GLU A 127 -3.76 -10.02 15.00
N LYS A 128 -4.70 -10.40 15.90
CA LYS A 128 -5.87 -11.17 15.50
C LYS A 128 -6.74 -10.42 14.48
N MET A 129 -7.00 -9.14 14.71
CA MET A 129 -7.78 -8.31 13.78
C MET A 129 -7.14 -8.27 12.38
N PHE A 130 -5.83 -8.10 12.27
CA PHE A 130 -5.11 -8.13 10.99
C PHE A 130 -5.10 -9.52 10.35
N THR A 131 -4.98 -10.58 11.14
CA THR A 131 -5.08 -11.96 10.63
C THR A 131 -6.45 -12.19 10.02
N ASP A 132 -7.52 -11.92 10.76
CA ASP A 132 -8.90 -12.07 10.27
C ASP A 132 -9.15 -11.21 9.01
N TYR A 133 -8.57 -9.99 8.96
CA TYR A 133 -8.64 -9.11 7.79
C TYR A 133 -7.96 -9.76 6.57
N LEU A 134 -6.71 -10.17 6.68
CA LEU A 134 -5.94 -10.75 5.57
C LEU A 134 -6.54 -12.07 5.09
N GLU A 135 -6.98 -12.94 6.00
CA GLU A 135 -7.63 -14.21 5.66
C GLU A 135 -8.97 -14.00 4.93
N THR A 136 -9.73 -12.96 5.31
CA THR A 136 -11.03 -12.67 4.70
C THR A 136 -10.89 -11.94 3.37
N THR A 137 -10.01 -10.95 3.29
CA THR A 137 -9.87 -10.10 2.10
C THR A 137 -9.03 -10.74 1.00
N GLY A 138 -8.02 -11.53 1.38
CA GLY A 138 -7.10 -12.19 0.46
C GLY A 138 -6.07 -11.26 -0.19
N PHE A 139 -5.93 -10.02 0.28
CA PHE A 139 -4.92 -9.08 -0.20
C PHE A 139 -4.32 -8.25 0.94
N ASN A 140 -3.10 -7.76 0.75
CA ASN A 140 -2.42 -6.84 1.66
C ASN A 140 -2.27 -5.47 0.99
N ALA A 141 -2.88 -4.45 1.58
CA ALA A 141 -2.78 -3.06 1.12
C ALA A 141 -1.89 -2.18 2.01
N GLU A 142 -1.40 -2.71 3.13
CA GLU A 142 -0.59 -1.98 4.09
C GLU A 142 0.80 -2.61 4.21
N PRO A 143 1.81 -2.11 3.46
CA PRO A 143 3.17 -2.62 3.57
C PRO A 143 3.77 -2.28 4.94
N VAL A 144 4.61 -3.16 5.44
CA VAL A 144 5.39 -2.94 6.67
C VAL A 144 6.64 -2.14 6.33
N LEU A 145 6.88 -1.06 7.08
CA LEU A 145 8.12 -0.29 6.95
C LEU A 145 9.25 -1.02 7.68
N LEU A 146 10.32 -1.30 6.95
CA LEU A 146 11.57 -1.81 7.49
C LEU A 146 12.69 -0.79 7.23
N THR A 147 13.58 -0.63 8.19
CA THR A 147 14.79 0.16 8.03
C THR A 147 16.01 -0.75 7.99
N TYR A 148 17.06 -0.32 7.32
CA TYR A 148 18.31 -1.03 7.21
C TYR A 148 19.48 -0.05 7.38
N GLN A 149 20.66 -0.59 7.66
CA GLN A 149 21.88 0.22 7.70
C GLN A 149 22.23 0.70 6.30
N ASP A 150 22.75 1.90 6.21
CA ASP A 150 23.16 2.50 4.94
C ASP A 150 24.11 1.57 4.16
N ASP A 151 23.84 1.43 2.85
CA ASP A 151 24.62 0.56 1.96
C ASP A 151 24.87 1.28 0.61
N LEU A 152 26.14 1.52 0.32
CA LEU A 152 26.55 2.25 -0.88
C LEU A 152 26.06 1.60 -2.19
N LYS A 153 25.95 0.26 -2.26
CA LYS A 153 25.46 -0.43 -3.46
C LYS A 153 23.97 -0.21 -3.67
N ILE A 154 23.21 -0.21 -2.58
CA ILE A 154 21.78 0.07 -2.62
C ILE A 154 21.56 1.53 -3.02
N ASN A 155 22.31 2.46 -2.44
CA ASN A 155 22.22 3.88 -2.80
C ASN A 155 22.58 4.15 -4.26
N GLN A 156 23.62 3.52 -4.80
CA GLN A 156 23.97 3.60 -6.22
C GLN A 156 22.87 3.00 -7.11
N LEU A 157 22.24 1.91 -6.69
CA LEU A 157 21.11 1.33 -7.40
C LEU A 157 19.94 2.31 -7.45
N PHE A 158 19.57 2.90 -6.33
CA PHE A 158 18.49 3.90 -6.27
C PHE A 158 18.79 5.11 -7.15
N ALA A 159 20.00 5.70 -7.04
CA ALA A 159 20.40 6.83 -7.84
C ALA A 159 20.24 6.56 -9.36
N ARG A 160 20.64 5.37 -9.80
CA ARG A 160 20.52 4.97 -11.22
C ARG A 160 19.07 4.88 -11.69
N TYR A 161 18.16 4.35 -10.86
CA TYR A 161 16.77 4.15 -11.28
C TYR A 161 15.91 5.41 -11.11
N ILE A 162 16.23 6.29 -10.17
CA ILE A 162 15.50 7.57 -9.96
C ILE A 162 15.65 8.51 -11.17
N GLU A 163 16.75 8.42 -11.91
CA GLU A 163 16.95 9.20 -13.14
C GLU A 163 16.10 8.69 -14.32
N THR A 164 15.52 7.50 -14.19
CA THR A 164 14.65 6.96 -15.23
C THR A 164 13.21 7.48 -15.10
N ARG A 165 12.43 7.41 -16.18
CA ARG A 165 11.02 7.81 -16.13
C ARG A 165 10.23 6.92 -15.18
N SER A 166 9.60 7.55 -14.20
CA SER A 166 8.72 6.86 -13.25
C SER A 166 7.50 6.24 -13.93
N GLU A 167 7.09 5.07 -13.47
CA GLU A 167 5.81 4.46 -13.87
C GLU A 167 4.65 5.30 -13.36
N TYR A 168 4.71 5.77 -12.12
CA TYR A 168 3.76 6.70 -11.53
C TYR A 168 4.48 7.95 -11.04
N GLU A 169 3.86 9.11 -11.30
CA GLU A 169 4.28 10.38 -10.71
C GLU A 169 3.05 11.25 -10.49
N PHE A 170 2.84 11.65 -9.26
CA PHE A 170 1.77 12.60 -8.91
C PHE A 170 2.06 13.28 -7.58
N THR A 171 1.44 14.45 -7.38
CA THR A 171 1.49 15.17 -6.09
C THR A 171 0.15 15.01 -5.39
N SER A 172 0.18 14.53 -4.15
CA SER A 172 -0.99 14.39 -3.30
C SER A 172 -1.48 15.73 -2.75
N THR A 173 -2.69 15.76 -2.20
CA THR A 173 -3.30 16.98 -1.66
C THR A 173 -2.54 17.58 -0.48
N ASP A 174 -1.76 16.81 0.24
CA ASP A 174 -0.85 17.24 1.32
C ASP A 174 0.57 17.59 0.83
N LYS A 175 0.69 17.88 -0.48
CA LYS A 175 1.91 18.36 -1.17
C LYS A 175 3.09 17.39 -1.11
N VAL A 176 2.82 16.09 -1.05
CA VAL A 176 3.85 15.07 -1.22
C VAL A 176 3.94 14.67 -2.69
N LEU A 177 5.12 14.77 -3.28
CA LEU A 177 5.41 14.16 -4.57
C LEU A 177 5.63 12.66 -4.36
N HIS A 178 4.92 11.85 -5.13
CA HIS A 178 5.04 10.40 -5.15
C HIS A 178 5.55 9.93 -6.51
N GLN A 179 6.56 9.07 -6.50
CA GLN A 179 7.11 8.43 -7.71
C GLN A 179 7.32 6.94 -7.45
N LEU A 180 6.97 6.10 -8.43
CA LEU A 180 7.17 4.66 -8.41
C LEU A 180 7.80 4.20 -9.74
#